data_5de2b420b6f3a4d4afb54b829a2bf87f
#
_entry.id   5de2b420b6f3a4d4afb54b829a2bf87f
#
_cell.length_a   1.000
_cell.length_b   1.000
_cell.length_c   1.000
_cell.angle_alpha   90.00
_cell.angle_beta   90.00
_cell.angle_gamma   90.00
#
_symmetry.space_group_name_H-M   'P 1'
#
loop_
_entity.id
_entity.type
_entity.pdbx_description
1 polymer ?
#
loop_
_entity_poly.entity_id
_entity_poly.type
_entity_poly.pdbx_seq_one_letter_code
_entity_poly.pdbx_strand_id
1 'polypeptide(L)'
;MTERVLSLLDQPDDDRQPGVELTVPVPDGWPPPPDPTAYHGLAGEIVNRIAPNTEADPVAILSQLLVAFGAAAGRGAWFQVEATRHHPNEFLVLIGDSARARKGSSWDHVHRLIAGADPTITARILT
;
A
#
# COMPACT_ATOMS: atom_id res chain seq x y z
N MET A 1 14.24 28.63 -25.66
CA MET A 1 13.15 27.96 -24.94
C MET A 1 13.55 27.54 -23.53
N THR A 2 14.79 27.22 -23.28
CA THR A 2 15.33 26.73 -21.99
C THR A 2 15.45 27.83 -20.91
N GLU A 3 15.76 29.08 -21.27
CA GLU A 3 15.89 30.17 -20.30
C GLU A 3 14.58 30.59 -19.64
N ARG A 4 13.46 30.43 -20.35
CA ARG A 4 12.13 30.79 -19.83
C ARG A 4 11.62 29.81 -18.78
N VAL A 5 12.09 28.57 -18.81
CA VAL A 5 11.74 27.52 -17.81
C VAL A 5 12.57 27.74 -16.53
N LEU A 6 13.82 28.14 -16.66
CA LEU A 6 14.68 28.40 -15.51
C LEU A 6 14.23 29.65 -14.73
N SER A 7 13.70 30.68 -15.40
CA SER A 7 13.18 31.87 -14.72
C SER A 7 11.90 31.64 -13.92
N LEU A 8 11.16 30.55 -14.21
CA LEU A 8 9.98 30.16 -13.43
C LEU A 8 10.34 29.44 -12.13
N LEU A 9 11.56 28.89 -12.05
CA LEU A 9 12.06 28.22 -10.84
C LEU A 9 12.69 29.21 -9.84
N ASP A 10 12.98 30.42 -10.29
CA ASP A 10 13.66 31.45 -9.50
C ASP A 10 12.70 32.55 -8.98
N GLN A 11 11.39 32.35 -9.15
CA GLN A 11 10.41 33.23 -8.54
C GLN A 11 10.33 32.90 -7.04
N PRO A 12 10.57 33.90 -6.15
CA PRO A 12 10.33 33.71 -4.74
C PRO A 12 8.83 33.39 -4.56
N ASP A 13 8.57 32.28 -3.88
CA ASP A 13 7.23 31.73 -3.58
C ASP A 13 6.59 32.65 -2.51
N ASP A 14 6.28 33.91 -2.90
CA ASP A 14 5.74 34.95 -2.00
C ASP A 14 4.26 34.75 -1.68
N ASP A 15 3.61 33.75 -2.30
CA ASP A 15 2.23 33.34 -2.03
C ASP A 15 2.12 32.13 -1.10
N ARG A 16 3.20 31.71 -0.45
CA ARG A 16 3.07 30.74 0.64
C ARG A 16 2.36 31.40 1.79
N GLN A 17 1.06 31.26 1.82
CA GLN A 17 0.32 31.43 3.07
C GLN A 17 1.04 30.62 4.16
N PRO A 18 1.29 31.19 5.36
CA PRO A 18 1.90 30.45 6.45
C PRO A 18 1.12 29.17 6.60
N GLY A 19 1.79 28.03 6.32
CA GLY A 19 1.15 26.73 6.33
C GLY A 19 0.47 26.58 7.67
N VAL A 20 -0.84 26.33 7.65
CA VAL A 20 -1.55 25.89 8.86
C VAL A 20 -0.82 24.63 9.26
N GLU A 21 0.02 24.72 10.27
CA GLU A 21 0.66 23.58 10.90
C GLU A 21 -0.47 22.75 11.52
N LEU A 22 -0.98 21.80 10.72
CA LEU A 22 -1.92 20.82 11.20
C LEU A 22 -1.15 19.93 12.18
N THR A 23 -1.06 20.37 13.43
CA THR A 23 -0.64 19.51 14.53
C THR A 23 -1.70 18.44 14.71
N VAL A 24 -1.61 17.40 13.91
CA VAL A 24 -2.35 16.16 14.15
C VAL A 24 -1.77 15.59 15.45
N PRO A 25 -2.57 15.44 16.53
CA PRO A 25 -2.08 14.78 17.74
C PRO A 25 -1.58 13.39 17.34
N VAL A 26 -0.28 13.17 17.43
CA VAL A 26 0.28 11.82 17.27
C VAL A 26 -0.11 11.06 18.53
N PRO A 27 -0.90 9.98 18.43
CA PRO A 27 -1.23 9.16 19.60
C PRO A 27 0.06 8.67 20.26
N ASP A 28 0.12 8.72 21.59
CA ASP A 28 1.22 8.14 22.34
C ASP A 28 1.28 6.62 22.08
N GLY A 29 2.27 6.22 21.31
CA GLY A 29 2.54 4.82 21.01
C GLY A 29 2.04 4.34 19.63
N TRP A 30 2.53 3.17 19.25
CA TRP A 30 2.11 2.48 18.02
C TRP A 30 0.69 1.92 18.20
N PRO A 31 -0.17 1.93 17.18
CA PRO A 31 -1.50 1.35 17.30
C PRO A 31 -1.41 -0.13 17.69
N PRO A 32 -2.35 -0.63 18.50
CA PRO A 32 -2.37 -2.04 18.88
C PRO A 32 -2.52 -2.91 17.62
N PRO A 33 -2.03 -4.17 17.68
CA PRO A 33 -2.26 -5.09 16.58
C PRO A 33 -3.77 -5.26 16.32
N PRO A 34 -4.17 -5.52 15.08
CA PRO A 34 -5.57 -5.73 14.75
C PRO A 34 -6.13 -6.95 15.48
N ASP A 35 -7.43 -6.95 15.72
CA ASP A 35 -8.11 -8.13 16.27
C ASP A 35 -7.83 -9.36 15.39
N PRO A 36 -7.62 -10.55 15.98
CA PRO A 36 -7.42 -11.79 15.23
C PRO A 36 -8.49 -12.11 14.19
N THR A 37 -9.72 -11.62 14.37
CA THR A 37 -10.80 -11.75 13.39
C THR A 37 -10.53 -11.04 12.07
N ALA A 38 -9.58 -10.10 12.01
CA ALA A 38 -9.14 -9.50 10.77
C ALA A 38 -8.46 -10.50 9.81
N TYR A 39 -7.89 -11.58 10.37
CA TYR A 39 -7.20 -12.63 9.61
C TYR A 39 -8.14 -13.81 9.32
N HIS A 40 -9.21 -13.57 8.58
CA HIS A 40 -10.19 -14.60 8.21
C HIS A 40 -10.15 -14.94 6.71
N GLY A 41 -10.80 -16.05 6.36
CA GLY A 41 -10.89 -16.54 4.99
C GLY A 41 -9.52 -16.87 4.37
N LEU A 42 -9.46 -16.98 3.07
CA LEU A 42 -8.25 -17.35 2.34
C LEU A 42 -7.07 -16.40 2.62
N ALA A 43 -7.33 -15.10 2.69
CA ALA A 43 -6.27 -14.13 2.96
C ALA A 43 -5.68 -14.32 4.36
N GLY A 44 -6.52 -14.55 5.36
CA GLY A 44 -6.08 -14.86 6.71
C GLY A 44 -5.31 -16.18 6.81
N GLU A 45 -5.76 -17.23 6.12
CA GLU A 45 -5.04 -18.51 6.07
C GLU A 45 -3.63 -18.35 5.47
N ILE A 46 -3.50 -17.57 4.39
CA ILE A 46 -2.21 -17.28 3.77
C ILE A 46 -1.28 -16.55 4.75
N VAL A 47 -1.78 -15.48 5.38
CA VAL A 47 -0.99 -14.70 6.35
C VAL A 47 -0.56 -15.59 7.53
N ASN A 48 -1.48 -16.35 8.11
CA ASN A 48 -1.20 -17.24 9.24
C ASN A 48 -0.19 -18.35 8.90
N ARG A 49 -0.10 -18.73 7.63
CA ARG A 49 0.90 -19.71 7.17
C ARG A 49 2.28 -19.08 6.94
N ILE A 50 2.34 -17.82 6.55
CA ILE A 50 3.58 -17.08 6.30
C ILE A 50 4.17 -16.54 7.60
N ALA A 51 3.37 -15.93 8.46
CA ALA A 51 3.80 -15.19 9.63
C ALA A 51 4.76 -15.95 10.57
N PRO A 52 4.60 -17.25 10.85
CA PRO A 52 5.55 -17.97 11.72
C PRO A 52 6.95 -18.14 11.14
N ASN A 53 7.13 -17.91 9.84
CA ASN A 53 8.38 -18.12 9.12
C ASN A 53 9.05 -16.82 8.65
N THR A 54 8.62 -15.67 9.16
CA THR A 54 9.13 -14.37 8.76
C THR A 54 9.10 -13.39 9.92
N GLU A 55 9.96 -12.38 9.86
CA GLU A 55 9.92 -11.21 10.76
C GLU A 55 9.07 -10.05 10.17
N ALA A 56 8.44 -10.28 9.02
CA ALA A 56 7.57 -9.29 8.41
C ALA A 56 6.27 -9.15 9.21
N ASP A 57 5.77 -7.92 9.29
CA ASP A 57 4.52 -7.63 9.97
C ASP A 57 3.33 -8.31 9.26
N PRO A 58 2.49 -9.08 9.97
CA PRO A 58 1.33 -9.74 9.39
C PRO A 58 0.34 -8.78 8.73
N VAL A 59 0.19 -7.55 9.26
CA VAL A 59 -0.67 -6.51 8.65
C VAL A 59 -0.09 -6.06 7.32
N ALA A 60 1.23 -5.91 7.23
CA ALA A 60 1.88 -5.55 5.98
C ALA A 60 1.68 -6.64 4.91
N ILE A 61 1.79 -7.92 5.30
CA ILE A 61 1.54 -9.05 4.39
C ILE A 61 0.08 -9.05 3.93
N LEU A 62 -0.88 -8.93 4.86
CA LEU A 62 -2.31 -8.89 4.54
C LEU A 62 -2.65 -7.75 3.59
N SER A 63 -2.23 -6.54 3.93
CA SER A 63 -2.53 -5.34 3.14
C SER A 63 -1.96 -5.43 1.72
N GLN A 64 -0.70 -5.86 1.59
CA GLN A 64 -0.09 -6.06 0.27
C GLN A 64 -0.77 -7.18 -0.53
N LEU A 65 -1.21 -8.25 0.13
CA LEU A 65 -1.95 -9.34 -0.52
C LEU A 65 -3.28 -8.84 -1.09
N LEU A 66 -4.02 -8.02 -0.33
CA LEU A 66 -5.29 -7.45 -0.77
C LEU A 66 -5.10 -6.50 -1.98
N VAL A 67 -4.08 -5.63 -1.93
CA VAL A 67 -3.73 -4.76 -3.06
C VAL A 67 -3.33 -5.58 -4.29
N ALA A 68 -2.49 -6.59 -4.12
CA ALA A 68 -2.06 -7.46 -5.22
C ALA A 68 -3.24 -8.24 -5.81
N PHE A 69 -4.16 -8.72 -4.97
CA PHE A 69 -5.40 -9.36 -5.42
C PHE A 69 -6.28 -8.38 -6.20
N GLY A 70 -6.48 -7.17 -5.70
CA GLY A 70 -7.25 -6.14 -6.41
C GLY A 70 -6.65 -5.81 -7.78
N ALA A 71 -5.32 -5.69 -7.86
CA ALA A 71 -4.62 -5.48 -9.13
C ALA A 71 -4.78 -6.66 -10.08
N ALA A 72 -4.78 -7.90 -9.57
CA ALA A 72 -5.00 -9.12 -10.34
C ALA A 72 -6.43 -9.22 -10.86
N ALA A 73 -7.43 -8.94 -10.04
CA ALA A 73 -8.84 -8.91 -10.41
C ALA A 73 -9.13 -7.83 -11.47
N GLY A 74 -8.36 -6.75 -11.45
CA GLY A 74 -8.45 -5.67 -12.42
C GLY A 74 -9.82 -4.97 -12.37
N ARG A 75 -10.27 -4.48 -13.51
CA ARG A 75 -11.52 -3.72 -13.63
C ARG A 75 -12.75 -4.56 -14.01
N GLY A 76 -12.63 -5.88 -14.03
CA GLY A 76 -13.74 -6.78 -14.33
C GLY A 76 -14.79 -6.82 -13.22
N ALA A 77 -14.35 -6.80 -11.98
CA ALA A 77 -15.20 -6.71 -10.81
C ALA A 77 -15.42 -5.24 -10.40
N TRP A 78 -16.62 -4.92 -9.95
CA TRP A 78 -16.96 -3.58 -9.45
C TRP A 78 -18.23 -3.63 -8.60
N PHE A 79 -18.40 -2.65 -7.74
CA PHE A 79 -19.67 -2.37 -7.08
C PHE A 79 -20.08 -0.93 -7.33
N GLN A 80 -21.37 -0.64 -7.27
CA GLN A 80 -21.89 0.68 -7.58
C GLN A 80 -22.33 1.39 -6.31
N VAL A 81 -21.85 2.63 -6.17
CA VAL A 81 -22.35 3.57 -5.17
C VAL A 81 -22.89 4.76 -5.95
N GLU A 82 -24.19 4.98 -5.87
CA GLU A 82 -24.90 5.97 -6.68
C GLU A 82 -24.60 5.82 -8.18
N ALA A 83 -23.98 6.80 -8.80
CA ALA A 83 -23.61 6.79 -10.23
C ALA A 83 -22.16 6.33 -10.46
N THR A 84 -21.40 6.04 -9.41
CA THR A 84 -19.97 5.73 -9.51
C THR A 84 -19.71 4.24 -9.35
N ARG A 85 -18.89 3.69 -10.26
CA ARG A 85 -18.38 2.32 -10.16
C ARG A 85 -17.05 2.30 -9.41
N HIS A 86 -16.98 1.49 -8.37
CA HIS A 86 -15.79 1.25 -7.57
C HIS A 86 -15.20 -0.11 -7.92
N HIS A 87 -13.95 -0.11 -8.34
CA HIS A 87 -13.18 -1.31 -8.67
C HIS A 87 -12.26 -1.70 -7.52
N PRO A 88 -11.84 -2.97 -7.41
CA PRO A 88 -11.00 -3.46 -6.30
C PRO A 88 -9.53 -3.04 -6.42
N ASN A 89 -9.26 -1.86 -6.97
CA ASN A 89 -7.92 -1.30 -7.05
C ASN A 89 -7.67 -0.35 -5.88
N GLU A 90 -6.72 -0.70 -5.05
CA GLU A 90 -6.36 0.06 -3.85
C GLU A 90 -4.94 0.61 -3.97
N PHE A 91 -4.67 1.68 -3.22
CA PHE A 91 -3.34 2.26 -3.06
C PHE A 91 -2.89 2.07 -1.62
N LEU A 92 -1.71 1.52 -1.44
CA LEU A 92 -1.14 1.24 -0.13
C LEU A 92 0.20 1.96 0.02
N VAL A 93 0.35 2.66 1.14
CA VAL A 93 1.65 3.20 1.58
C VAL A 93 2.02 2.57 2.91
N LEU A 94 3.12 1.82 2.94
CA LEU A 94 3.66 1.23 4.15
C LEU A 94 4.75 2.15 4.71
N ILE A 95 4.49 2.68 5.91
CA ILE A 95 5.43 3.55 6.64
C ILE A 95 6.00 2.74 7.80
N GLY A 96 7.28 2.91 8.05
CA GLY A 96 7.97 2.26 9.17
C GLY A 96 9.46 2.51 9.12
N ASP A 97 10.15 2.29 10.23
CA ASP A 97 11.60 2.46 10.35
C ASP A 97 12.34 1.61 9.31
N SER A 98 13.27 2.23 8.58
CA SER A 98 13.86 1.66 7.36
C SER A 98 14.53 0.30 7.54
N ALA A 99 15.13 0.02 8.70
CA ALA A 99 15.82 -1.26 8.97
C ALA A 99 14.93 -2.32 9.64
N ARG A 100 13.94 -1.89 10.44
CA ARG A 100 13.11 -2.80 11.26
C ARG A 100 11.78 -3.18 10.62
N ALA A 101 11.25 -2.33 9.74
CA ALA A 101 9.90 -2.54 9.18
C ALA A 101 9.80 -3.68 8.16
N ARG A 102 10.93 -4.29 7.74
CA ARG A 102 10.95 -5.48 6.84
C ARG A 102 9.98 -5.41 5.66
N LYS A 103 9.72 -4.19 5.16
CA LYS A 103 8.75 -3.93 4.07
C LYS A 103 9.05 -4.72 2.79
N GLY A 104 10.32 -4.88 2.47
CA GLY A 104 10.74 -5.73 1.36
C GLY A 104 10.40 -7.20 1.58
N SER A 105 10.69 -7.73 2.77
CA SER A 105 10.40 -9.14 3.09
C SER A 105 8.91 -9.46 3.02
N SER A 106 8.03 -8.55 3.47
CA SER A 106 6.58 -8.76 3.34
C SER A 106 6.14 -8.82 1.88
N TRP A 107 6.68 -7.92 1.04
CA TRP A 107 6.40 -7.93 -0.38
C TRP A 107 6.91 -9.18 -1.09
N ASP A 108 8.11 -9.67 -0.77
CA ASP A 108 8.69 -10.86 -1.37
C ASP A 108 7.80 -12.10 -1.20
N HIS A 109 7.16 -12.24 -0.03
CA HIS A 109 6.20 -13.33 0.22
C HIS A 109 4.97 -13.22 -0.68
N VAL A 110 4.36 -12.04 -0.73
CA VAL A 110 3.17 -11.78 -1.56
C VAL A 110 3.49 -11.93 -3.04
N HIS A 111 4.60 -11.34 -3.49
CA HIS A 111 5.05 -11.42 -4.88
C HIS A 111 5.27 -12.87 -5.32
N ARG A 112 5.94 -13.68 -4.49
CA ARG A 112 6.17 -15.11 -4.79
C ARG A 112 4.87 -15.89 -4.91
N LEU A 113 3.90 -15.61 -4.02
CA LEU A 113 2.58 -16.25 -4.06
C LEU A 113 1.84 -15.91 -5.36
N ILE A 114 1.76 -14.63 -5.69
CA ILE A 114 1.05 -14.16 -6.90
C ILE A 114 1.74 -14.69 -8.17
N ALA A 115 3.08 -14.64 -8.23
CA ALA A 115 3.83 -15.18 -9.37
C ALA A 115 3.65 -16.69 -9.55
N GLY A 116 3.49 -17.42 -8.45
CA GLY A 116 3.19 -18.85 -8.49
C GLY A 116 1.75 -19.17 -8.92
N ALA A 117 0.80 -18.30 -8.59
CA ALA A 117 -0.60 -18.45 -8.97
C ALA A 117 -0.83 -18.11 -10.45
N ASP A 118 -0.29 -16.99 -10.91
CA ASP A 118 -0.37 -16.56 -12.32
C ASP A 118 0.82 -15.65 -12.68
N PRO A 119 1.80 -16.19 -13.44
CA PRO A 119 2.96 -15.42 -13.88
C PRO A 119 2.63 -14.19 -14.73
N THR A 120 1.47 -14.16 -15.39
CA THR A 120 1.08 -13.02 -16.24
C THR A 120 0.68 -11.81 -15.42
N ILE A 121 0.19 -12.02 -14.20
CA ILE A 121 -0.18 -10.94 -13.27
C ILE A 121 1.07 -10.20 -12.81
N THR A 122 2.15 -10.91 -12.53
CA THR A 122 3.42 -10.32 -12.08
C THR A 122 3.94 -9.27 -13.05
N ALA A 123 3.87 -9.54 -14.35
CA ALA A 123 4.28 -8.58 -15.39
C ALA A 123 3.41 -7.30 -15.39
N ARG A 124 2.18 -7.37 -14.92
CA ARG A 124 1.24 -6.24 -14.85
C ARG A 124 1.36 -5.41 -13.59
N ILE A 125 1.80 -6.03 -12.48
CA ILE A 125 1.95 -5.35 -11.18
C ILE A 125 3.28 -4.57 -11.12
N LEU A 126 4.30 -5.00 -11.86
CA LEU A 126 5.65 -4.42 -11.82
C LEU A 126 5.91 -3.37 -12.92
N THR A 127 4.95 -3.08 -13.76
CA THR A 127 5.04 -2.02 -14.78
C THR A 127 4.25 -0.80 -14.36
#